data_efc2ebf42ac2aa83c48d079b6f0221fa
#
_entry.id   efc2ebf42ac2aa83c48d079b6f0221fa
#
_cell.length_a   1.000
_cell.length_b   1.000
_cell.length_c   1.000
_cell.angle_alpha   90.00
_cell.angle_beta   90.00
_cell.angle_gamma   90.00
#
_symmetry.space_group_name_H-M   'P 1'
#
loop_
_entity.id
_entity.type
_entity.pdbx_description
1 polymer ?
#
loop_
_entity_poly.entity_id
_entity_poly.type
_entity_poly.pdbx_seq_one_letter_code
_entity_poly.pdbx_strand_id
1 'polypeptide(L)'
;SAAIDYARHLAPFVAHYKEDLIVLMRVYFEKPRTTVGWKGLINDPNLDGSFDINSGLRIARKLLSDIAELGVAAGTEFLDLLSPQYIADLVSWGAIGARTTESQLHREIASGLSCPVGFKNGTDGNLKIAVDAVGASIHPHHFLSLTKDGRSAIFSTTGNEDGHVILRGGKEPNFDAQAVDKAGSLMVKAGLSPRL
;
A
#
# COMPACT_ATOMS: atom_id res chain seq x y z
N SER A 1 2.24 -15.02 -17.36
CA SER A 1 1.27 -13.90 -17.39
C SER A 1 2.02 -12.60 -17.70
N ALA A 2 1.34 -11.60 -18.24
CA ALA A 2 1.95 -10.31 -18.57
C ALA A 2 2.70 -9.67 -17.37
N ALA A 3 2.21 -9.84 -16.15
CA ALA A 3 2.87 -9.34 -14.95
C ALA A 3 4.23 -10.01 -14.70
N ILE A 4 4.31 -11.33 -14.84
CA ILE A 4 5.58 -12.07 -14.69
C ILE A 4 6.55 -11.73 -15.82
N ASP A 5 6.05 -11.57 -17.03
CA ASP A 5 6.89 -11.19 -18.18
C ASP A 5 7.47 -9.79 -17.97
N TYR A 6 6.66 -8.86 -17.42
CA TYR A 6 7.14 -7.55 -17.02
C TYR A 6 8.20 -7.63 -15.92
N ALA A 7 7.96 -8.44 -14.87
CA ALA A 7 8.93 -8.63 -13.79
C ALA A 7 10.27 -9.19 -14.30
N ARG A 8 10.24 -10.15 -15.25
CA ARG A 8 11.46 -10.68 -15.90
C ARG A 8 12.25 -9.61 -16.66
N HIS A 9 11.55 -8.70 -17.34
CA HIS A 9 12.21 -7.58 -18.00
C HIS A 9 12.75 -6.54 -17.00
N LEU A 10 12.11 -6.39 -15.85
CA LEU A 10 12.53 -5.44 -14.81
C LEU A 10 13.74 -5.95 -14.00
N ALA A 11 13.84 -7.26 -13.76
CA ALA A 11 14.86 -7.87 -12.91
C ALA A 11 16.32 -7.48 -13.27
N PRO A 12 16.75 -7.43 -14.56
CA PRO A 12 18.09 -6.96 -14.92
C PRO A 12 18.36 -5.50 -14.51
N PHE A 13 17.35 -4.62 -14.58
CA PHE A 13 17.48 -3.23 -14.16
C PHE A 13 17.56 -3.11 -12.65
N VAL A 14 16.79 -3.91 -11.91
CA VAL A 14 16.91 -4.00 -10.44
C VAL A 14 18.33 -4.37 -10.05
N ALA A 15 18.89 -5.41 -10.66
CA ALA A 15 20.26 -5.87 -10.40
C ALA A 15 21.32 -4.83 -10.78
N HIS A 16 21.11 -4.12 -11.90
CA HIS A 16 22.07 -3.13 -12.41
C HIS A 16 22.12 -1.87 -11.53
N TYR A 17 20.96 -1.38 -11.08
CA TYR A 17 20.86 -0.10 -10.35
C TYR A 17 20.74 -0.26 -8.82
N LYS A 18 20.96 -1.45 -8.27
CA LYS A 18 20.74 -1.74 -6.85
C LYS A 18 21.53 -0.86 -5.86
N GLU A 19 22.66 -0.29 -6.29
CA GLU A 19 23.49 0.60 -5.47
C GLU A 19 22.98 2.06 -5.50
N ASP A 20 22.21 2.43 -6.54
CA ASP A 20 21.77 3.80 -6.78
C ASP A 20 20.28 3.99 -6.55
N LEU A 21 19.47 2.95 -6.82
CA LEU A 21 18.02 3.03 -6.84
C LEU A 21 17.35 1.84 -6.14
N ILE A 22 16.28 2.12 -5.43
CA ILE A 22 15.32 1.09 -5.00
C ILE A 22 14.22 1.01 -6.07
N VAL A 23 14.20 -0.10 -6.80
CA VAL A 23 13.23 -0.34 -7.87
C VAL A 23 12.15 -1.28 -7.36
N LEU A 24 10.91 -0.81 -7.38
CA LEU A 24 9.73 -1.56 -6.95
C LEU A 24 8.78 -1.77 -8.13
N MET A 25 8.31 -3.00 -8.33
CA MET A 25 7.22 -3.29 -9.25
C MET A 25 5.87 -2.99 -8.58
N ARG A 26 5.07 -2.14 -9.20
CA ARG A 26 3.71 -1.85 -8.73
C ARG A 26 2.78 -3.01 -9.08
N VAL A 27 2.24 -3.68 -8.06
CA VAL A 27 1.36 -4.86 -8.21
C VAL A 27 0.08 -4.64 -7.42
N TYR A 28 -0.94 -4.06 -8.05
CA TYR A 28 -2.21 -3.74 -7.40
C TYR A 28 -3.27 -4.77 -7.76
N PHE A 29 -3.80 -5.46 -6.76
CA PHE A 29 -4.79 -6.52 -6.91
C PHE A 29 -6.22 -6.06 -6.70
N GLU A 30 -6.40 -4.90 -6.09
CA GLU A 30 -7.67 -4.37 -5.67
C GLU A 30 -7.89 -3.00 -6.29
N LYS A 31 -9.14 -2.70 -6.61
CA LYS A 31 -9.52 -1.45 -7.27
C LYS A 31 -10.57 -0.71 -6.45
N PRO A 32 -10.24 0.48 -5.88
CA PRO A 32 -11.23 1.28 -5.20
C PRO A 32 -12.30 1.75 -6.20
N ARG A 33 -13.56 1.44 -5.91
CA ARG A 33 -14.70 1.85 -6.71
C ARG A 33 -15.61 2.77 -5.90
N THR A 34 -15.92 3.92 -6.44
CA THR A 34 -16.93 4.84 -5.89
C THR A 34 -18.35 4.44 -6.31
N THR A 35 -18.43 3.65 -7.39
CA THR A 35 -19.65 3.03 -7.90
C THR A 35 -19.40 1.54 -8.08
N VAL A 36 -20.36 0.80 -8.64
CA VAL A 36 -20.21 -0.62 -8.97
C VAL A 36 -19.20 -0.83 -10.09
N GLY A 37 -18.60 -2.01 -10.15
CA GLY A 37 -17.64 -2.40 -11.17
C GLY A 37 -16.67 -3.48 -10.69
N TRP A 38 -15.84 -3.98 -11.57
CA TRP A 38 -14.83 -4.95 -11.23
C TRP A 38 -13.87 -4.41 -10.15
N LYS A 39 -13.76 -5.13 -9.04
CA LYS A 39 -12.99 -4.70 -7.85
C LYS A 39 -11.54 -5.14 -7.85
N GLY A 40 -11.10 -5.89 -8.84
CA GLY A 40 -9.72 -6.34 -8.98
C GLY A 40 -9.57 -7.86 -8.98
N LEU A 41 -8.32 -8.31 -9.14
CA LEU A 41 -7.97 -9.72 -9.30
C LEU A 41 -8.40 -10.59 -8.10
N ILE A 42 -8.27 -10.07 -6.87
CA ILE A 42 -8.64 -10.85 -5.69
C ILE A 42 -10.14 -11.11 -5.66
N ASN A 43 -10.96 -10.11 -5.98
CA ASN A 43 -12.41 -10.23 -5.89
C ASN A 43 -13.04 -11.07 -7.02
N ASP A 44 -12.51 -10.95 -8.23
CA ASP A 44 -13.07 -11.62 -9.42
C ASP A 44 -11.95 -11.90 -10.43
N PRO A 45 -11.19 -12.99 -10.19
CA PRO A 45 -10.00 -13.31 -10.97
C PRO A 45 -10.31 -13.69 -12.42
N ASN A 46 -11.52 -14.23 -12.68
CA ASN A 46 -11.95 -14.72 -13.98
C ASN A 46 -12.65 -13.65 -14.82
N LEU A 47 -12.99 -12.48 -14.23
CA LEU A 47 -13.74 -11.41 -14.89
C LEU A 47 -15.13 -11.83 -15.37
N ASP A 48 -15.73 -12.81 -14.72
CA ASP A 48 -17.01 -13.43 -15.08
C ASP A 48 -18.12 -13.21 -14.05
N GLY A 49 -17.84 -12.48 -12.96
CA GLY A 49 -18.77 -12.25 -11.86
C GLY A 49 -18.94 -13.44 -10.94
N SER A 50 -18.08 -14.45 -11.02
CA SER A 50 -18.11 -15.61 -10.13
C SER A 50 -17.69 -15.30 -8.70
N PHE A 51 -16.90 -14.23 -8.52
CA PHE A 51 -16.34 -13.80 -7.24
C PHE A 51 -15.58 -14.91 -6.51
N ASP A 52 -14.80 -15.72 -7.26
CA ASP A 52 -13.95 -16.76 -6.68
C ASP A 52 -12.74 -16.13 -5.97
N ILE A 53 -13.02 -15.49 -4.83
CA ILE A 53 -12.04 -14.75 -4.01
C ILE A 53 -10.93 -15.69 -3.50
N ASN A 54 -11.25 -16.95 -3.19
CA ASN A 54 -10.24 -17.90 -2.73
C ASN A 54 -9.18 -18.17 -3.81
N SER A 55 -9.59 -18.33 -5.05
CA SER A 55 -8.66 -18.45 -6.18
C SER A 55 -7.94 -17.14 -6.42
N GLY A 56 -8.61 -15.99 -6.33
CA GLY A 56 -8.01 -14.67 -6.44
C GLY A 56 -6.87 -14.45 -5.44
N LEU A 57 -7.06 -14.79 -4.17
CA LEU A 57 -6.02 -14.70 -3.13
C LEU A 57 -4.83 -15.61 -3.42
N ARG A 58 -5.05 -16.86 -3.87
CA ARG A 58 -3.96 -17.78 -4.23
C ARG A 58 -3.17 -17.28 -5.43
N ILE A 59 -3.86 -16.76 -6.45
CA ILE A 59 -3.21 -16.18 -7.64
C ILE A 59 -2.39 -14.95 -7.26
N ALA A 60 -2.93 -14.05 -6.44
CA ALA A 60 -2.23 -12.87 -5.98
C ALA A 60 -0.97 -13.23 -5.18
N ARG A 61 -1.07 -14.15 -4.22
CA ARG A 61 0.07 -14.61 -3.42
C ARG A 61 1.13 -15.31 -4.28
N LYS A 62 0.70 -16.20 -5.20
CA LYS A 62 1.64 -16.87 -6.11
C LYS A 62 2.36 -15.86 -6.99
N LEU A 63 1.67 -14.85 -7.53
CA LEU A 63 2.29 -13.82 -8.34
C LEU A 63 3.35 -13.03 -7.56
N LEU A 64 3.06 -12.65 -6.31
CA LEU A 64 4.03 -11.96 -5.45
C LEU A 64 5.26 -12.83 -5.16
N SER A 65 5.06 -14.13 -4.87
CA SER A 65 6.15 -15.09 -4.67
C SER A 65 7.03 -15.21 -5.93
N ASP A 66 6.41 -15.37 -7.08
CA ASP A 66 7.14 -15.49 -8.37
C ASP A 66 7.93 -14.20 -8.70
N ILE A 67 7.40 -13.02 -8.35
CA ILE A 67 8.09 -11.73 -8.50
C ILE A 67 9.29 -11.64 -7.55
N ALA A 68 9.11 -12.07 -6.29
CA ALA A 68 10.18 -12.08 -5.30
C ALA A 68 11.31 -13.04 -5.68
N GLU A 69 11.00 -14.22 -6.25
CA GLU A 69 11.99 -15.18 -6.78
C GLU A 69 12.86 -14.59 -7.91
N LEU A 70 12.33 -13.62 -8.65
CA LEU A 70 13.08 -12.86 -9.66
C LEU A 70 13.96 -11.75 -9.06
N GLY A 71 13.96 -11.59 -7.74
CA GLY A 71 14.68 -10.52 -7.05
C GLY A 71 14.05 -9.13 -7.22
N VAL A 72 12.77 -9.07 -7.59
CA VAL A 72 12.05 -7.81 -7.78
C VAL A 72 11.16 -7.54 -6.56
N ALA A 73 11.31 -6.39 -5.95
CA ALA A 73 10.46 -5.96 -4.84
C ALA A 73 9.07 -5.55 -5.35
N ALA A 74 8.01 -5.91 -4.62
CA ALA A 74 6.64 -5.59 -4.97
C ALA A 74 6.06 -4.48 -4.08
N GLY A 75 5.38 -3.51 -4.71
CA GLY A 75 4.60 -2.47 -4.03
C GLY A 75 3.12 -2.60 -4.35
N THR A 76 2.24 -2.54 -3.34
CA THR A 76 0.78 -2.65 -3.52
C THR A 76 0.02 -1.55 -2.79
N GLU A 77 -1.26 -1.38 -3.13
CA GLU A 77 -2.20 -0.59 -2.32
C GLU A 77 -3.02 -1.54 -1.46
N PHE A 78 -3.03 -1.33 -0.15
CA PHE A 78 -3.89 -2.06 0.77
C PHE A 78 -5.25 -1.36 0.82
N LEU A 79 -6.24 -1.96 0.19
CA LEU A 79 -7.60 -1.45 0.14
C LEU A 79 -8.55 -2.23 1.06
N ASP A 80 -8.58 -3.56 0.92
CA ASP A 80 -9.32 -4.45 1.79
C ASP A 80 -8.60 -4.61 3.14
N LEU A 81 -9.37 -4.74 4.21
CA LEU A 81 -8.83 -4.80 5.58
C LEU A 81 -8.30 -6.19 5.96
N LEU A 82 -8.66 -7.22 5.21
CA LEU A 82 -8.30 -8.61 5.49
C LEU A 82 -7.24 -9.16 4.54
N SER A 83 -7.19 -8.65 3.30
CA SER A 83 -6.21 -9.09 2.29
C SER A 83 -4.75 -9.00 2.78
N PRO A 84 -4.34 -8.03 3.62
CA PRO A 84 -2.99 -7.98 4.18
C PRO A 84 -2.58 -9.28 4.91
N GLN A 85 -3.50 -9.97 5.58
CA GLN A 85 -3.21 -11.24 6.27
C GLN A 85 -2.70 -12.33 5.32
N TYR A 86 -3.04 -12.25 4.04
CA TYR A 86 -2.69 -13.25 3.04
C TYR A 86 -1.50 -12.89 2.16
N ILE A 87 -1.13 -11.59 2.08
CA ILE A 87 -0.13 -11.14 1.12
C ILE A 87 0.96 -10.21 1.69
N ALA A 88 0.78 -9.63 2.88
CA ALA A 88 1.67 -8.56 3.37
C ALA A 88 3.13 -9.01 3.55
N ASP A 89 3.35 -10.28 3.87
CA ASP A 89 4.70 -10.87 4.01
C ASP A 89 5.51 -10.92 2.71
N LEU A 90 4.86 -10.73 1.56
CA LEU A 90 5.47 -10.69 0.23
C LEU A 90 5.48 -9.28 -0.38
N VAL A 91 5.09 -8.27 0.40
CA VAL A 91 5.02 -6.86 -0.04
C VAL A 91 6.15 -6.07 0.59
N SER A 92 6.94 -5.39 -0.24
CA SER A 92 8.08 -4.58 0.20
C SER A 92 7.73 -3.12 0.45
N TRP A 93 6.60 -2.64 -0.06
CA TRP A 93 6.09 -1.28 0.11
C TRP A 93 4.57 -1.25 -0.05
N GLY A 94 3.90 -0.59 0.89
CA GLY A 94 2.45 -0.44 0.88
C GLY A 94 2.00 0.99 0.64
N ALA A 95 0.88 1.17 -0.05
CA ALA A 95 0.21 2.47 -0.17
C ALA A 95 -1.18 2.42 0.44
N ILE A 96 -1.59 3.52 1.05
CA ILE A 96 -2.98 3.80 1.40
C ILE A 96 -3.52 4.86 0.44
N GLY A 97 -4.62 4.55 -0.21
CA GLY A 97 -5.22 5.39 -1.24
C GLY A 97 -5.82 6.69 -0.69
N ALA A 98 -5.95 7.70 -1.56
CA ALA A 98 -6.50 9.01 -1.17
C ALA A 98 -7.93 8.95 -0.58
N ARG A 99 -8.72 7.94 -0.97
CA ARG A 99 -10.08 7.74 -0.45
C ARG A 99 -10.12 7.02 0.90
N THR A 100 -9.02 6.39 1.29
CA THR A 100 -8.90 5.57 2.50
C THR A 100 -7.93 6.14 3.53
N THR A 101 -7.15 7.18 3.18
CA THR A 101 -6.20 7.83 4.09
C THR A 101 -6.88 8.42 5.34
N GLU A 102 -8.13 8.86 5.25
CA GLU A 102 -8.91 9.33 6.41
C GLU A 102 -9.43 8.20 7.30
N SER A 103 -9.49 6.97 6.78
CA SER A 103 -10.05 5.82 7.48
C SER A 103 -9.17 5.43 8.67
N GLN A 104 -9.74 5.40 9.86
CA GLN A 104 -9.09 4.90 11.06
C GLN A 104 -8.58 3.47 10.88
N LEU A 105 -9.39 2.59 10.29
CA LEU A 105 -9.05 1.18 10.10
C LEU A 105 -7.82 0.99 9.21
N HIS A 106 -7.67 1.81 8.15
CA HIS A 106 -6.48 1.73 7.29
C HIS A 106 -5.21 2.26 7.98
N ARG A 107 -5.33 3.23 8.88
CA ARG A 107 -4.23 3.71 9.72
C ARG A 107 -3.81 2.66 10.75
N GLU A 108 -4.78 1.96 11.35
CA GLU A 108 -4.56 0.85 12.28
C GLU A 108 -3.85 -0.32 11.59
N ILE A 109 -4.31 -0.73 10.39
CA ILE A 109 -3.63 -1.77 9.58
C ILE A 109 -2.20 -1.34 9.27
N ALA A 110 -1.99 -0.12 8.80
CA ALA A 110 -0.66 0.39 8.47
C ALA A 110 0.30 0.34 9.65
N SER A 111 -0.20 0.54 10.89
CA SER A 111 0.61 0.43 12.12
C SER A 111 1.14 -0.97 12.40
N GLY A 112 0.56 -2.00 11.77
CA GLY A 112 0.94 -3.40 11.94
C GLY A 112 1.69 -4.01 10.75
N LEU A 113 1.89 -3.25 9.67
CA LEU A 113 2.64 -3.73 8.51
C LEU A 113 4.15 -3.63 8.76
N SER A 114 4.89 -4.63 8.30
CA SER A 114 6.35 -4.69 8.43
C SER A 114 7.09 -4.00 7.28
N CYS A 115 6.36 -3.47 6.31
CA CYS A 115 6.93 -2.68 5.21
C CYS A 115 6.65 -1.18 5.38
N PRO A 116 7.43 -0.30 4.75
CA PRO A 116 7.11 1.12 4.67
C PRO A 116 5.73 1.35 4.04
N VAL A 117 4.97 2.31 4.58
CA VAL A 117 3.61 2.62 4.11
C VAL A 117 3.49 4.10 3.75
N GLY A 118 3.16 4.37 2.48
CA GLY A 118 2.87 5.70 1.98
C GLY A 118 1.39 6.03 2.03
N PHE A 119 1.05 7.17 2.62
CA PHE A 119 -0.33 7.69 2.66
C PHE A 119 -0.51 8.78 1.59
N LYS A 120 -1.41 8.54 0.65
CA LYS A 120 -1.73 9.54 -0.38
C LYS A 120 -2.50 10.71 0.22
N ASN A 121 -2.15 11.93 -0.17
CA ASN A 121 -2.97 13.09 0.16
C ASN A 121 -4.39 12.97 -0.43
N GLY A 122 -5.34 13.74 0.10
CA GLY A 122 -6.73 13.71 -0.32
C GLY A 122 -6.94 13.95 -1.82
N THR A 123 -8.08 13.55 -2.35
CA THR A 123 -8.44 13.73 -3.76
C THR A 123 -8.55 15.20 -4.16
N ASP A 124 -8.80 16.09 -3.20
CA ASP A 124 -8.83 17.54 -3.31
C ASP A 124 -7.44 18.21 -3.20
N GLY A 125 -6.41 17.43 -2.90
CA GLY A 125 -5.05 17.92 -2.66
C GLY A 125 -4.69 18.14 -1.19
N ASN A 126 -5.60 17.83 -0.25
CA ASN A 126 -5.39 18.04 1.18
C ASN A 126 -4.24 17.15 1.72
N LEU A 127 -3.15 17.80 2.13
CA LEU A 127 -1.97 17.15 2.69
C LEU A 127 -2.14 16.77 4.16
N LYS A 128 -2.94 17.55 4.91
CA LYS A 128 -3.07 17.35 6.37
C LYS A 128 -3.56 15.95 6.71
N ILE A 129 -4.50 15.40 5.95
CA ILE A 129 -5.04 14.06 6.22
C ILE A 129 -3.99 12.96 6.09
N ALA A 130 -3.02 13.11 5.17
CA ALA A 130 -1.92 12.17 5.02
C ALA A 130 -0.89 12.33 6.15
N VAL A 131 -0.59 13.57 6.57
CA VAL A 131 0.28 13.84 7.73
C VAL A 131 -0.33 13.26 9.01
N ASP A 132 -1.64 13.48 9.24
CA ASP A 132 -2.36 12.90 10.39
C ASP A 132 -2.36 11.36 10.33
N ALA A 133 -2.44 10.77 9.14
CA ALA A 133 -2.41 9.32 8.97
C ALA A 133 -1.03 8.73 9.31
N VAL A 134 0.06 9.36 8.87
CA VAL A 134 1.42 8.99 9.29
C VAL A 134 1.54 9.09 10.80
N GLY A 135 1.13 10.22 11.40
CA GLY A 135 1.15 10.42 12.85
C GLY A 135 0.36 9.35 13.63
N ALA A 136 -0.78 8.90 13.09
CA ALA A 136 -1.55 7.82 13.71
C ALA A 136 -0.85 6.47 13.59
N SER A 137 -0.29 6.15 12.41
CA SER A 137 0.27 4.81 12.12
C SER A 137 1.58 4.51 12.85
N ILE A 138 2.30 5.51 13.35
CA ILE A 138 3.53 5.28 14.13
C ILE A 138 3.24 4.77 15.56
N HIS A 139 1.99 4.83 16.01
CA HIS A 139 1.59 4.38 17.34
C HIS A 139 1.03 2.96 17.33
N PRO A 140 1.12 2.24 18.48
CA PRO A 140 0.41 0.98 18.66
C PRO A 140 -1.11 1.16 18.59
N HIS A 141 -1.80 0.17 18.02
CA HIS A 141 -3.25 0.12 17.94
C HIS A 141 -3.79 -1.25 18.36
N HIS A 142 -5.07 -1.29 18.74
CA HIS A 142 -5.81 -2.51 19.03
C HIS A 142 -7.11 -2.52 18.26
N PHE A 143 -7.33 -3.53 17.42
CA PHE A 143 -8.50 -3.62 16.56
C PHE A 143 -8.89 -5.07 16.28
N LEU A 144 -10.14 -5.27 15.82
CA LEU A 144 -10.63 -6.59 15.41
C LEU A 144 -10.16 -6.92 14.00
N SER A 145 -9.62 -8.12 13.83
CA SER A 145 -9.25 -8.66 12.52
C SER A 145 -9.38 -10.19 12.52
N LEU A 146 -8.99 -10.82 11.42
CA LEU A 146 -8.97 -12.28 11.26
C LEU A 146 -7.54 -12.80 11.32
N THR A 147 -7.36 -13.91 12.03
CA THR A 147 -6.12 -14.70 11.96
C THR A 147 -6.01 -15.39 10.59
N LYS A 148 -4.83 -15.94 10.27
CA LYS A 148 -4.62 -16.74 9.05
C LYS A 148 -5.50 -17.99 8.99
N ASP A 149 -5.98 -18.47 10.15
CA ASP A 149 -6.93 -19.58 10.26
C ASP A 149 -8.40 -19.13 10.13
N GLY A 150 -8.66 -17.86 9.83
CA GLY A 150 -10.00 -17.32 9.65
C GLY A 150 -10.80 -17.10 10.95
N ARG A 151 -10.12 -17.02 12.09
CA ARG A 151 -10.77 -16.76 13.38
C ARG A 151 -10.69 -15.28 13.73
N SER A 152 -11.79 -14.73 14.23
CA SER A 152 -11.82 -13.37 14.77
C SER A 152 -10.89 -13.26 15.99
N ALA A 153 -10.08 -12.22 16.01
CA ALA A 153 -9.15 -11.93 17.10
C ALA A 153 -8.97 -10.43 17.29
N ILE A 154 -8.50 -10.05 18.47
CA ILE A 154 -8.00 -8.70 18.73
C ILE A 154 -6.54 -8.68 18.32
N PHE A 155 -6.22 -7.78 17.38
CA PHE A 155 -4.85 -7.53 16.96
C PHE A 155 -4.28 -6.38 17.77
N SER A 156 -3.04 -6.55 18.22
CA SER A 156 -2.24 -5.49 18.85
C SER A 156 -1.03 -5.23 17.95
N THR A 157 -0.87 -3.99 17.52
CA THR A 157 0.26 -3.57 16.66
C THR A 157 1.29 -2.82 17.48
N THR A 158 2.49 -2.66 16.94
CA THR A 158 3.60 -1.96 17.60
C THR A 158 3.79 -0.53 17.10
N GLY A 159 3.09 -0.15 16.04
CA GLY A 159 3.34 1.06 15.27
C GLY A 159 4.30 0.79 14.10
N ASN A 160 4.26 1.66 13.10
CA ASN A 160 5.09 1.60 11.90
C ASN A 160 5.80 2.96 11.72
N GLU A 161 7.08 3.01 12.04
CA GLU A 161 7.89 4.23 11.97
C GLU A 161 8.29 4.63 10.54
N ASP A 162 8.06 3.74 9.54
CA ASP A 162 8.39 3.97 8.14
C ASP A 162 7.20 4.52 7.33
N GLY A 163 6.24 5.12 8.04
CA GLY A 163 5.16 5.88 7.43
C GLY A 163 5.67 7.14 6.72
N HIS A 164 5.10 7.43 5.54
CA HIS A 164 5.46 8.62 4.76
C HIS A 164 4.28 9.15 3.95
N VAL A 165 4.40 10.37 3.42
CA VAL A 165 3.37 11.00 2.59
C VAL A 165 3.65 10.75 1.11
N ILE A 166 2.61 10.41 0.34
CA ILE A 166 2.66 10.34 -1.12
C ILE A 166 1.97 11.57 -1.70
N LEU A 167 2.71 12.35 -2.48
CA LEU A 167 2.20 13.49 -3.22
C LEU A 167 1.54 13.01 -4.52
N ARG A 168 0.21 12.88 -4.51
CA ARG A 168 -0.58 12.37 -5.65
C ARG A 168 -1.29 13.44 -6.46
N GLY A 169 -1.10 14.72 -6.09
CA GLY A 169 -1.81 15.85 -6.69
C GLY A 169 -3.25 16.00 -6.16
N GLY A 170 -3.92 16.97 -6.66
CA GLY A 170 -5.34 17.29 -6.43
C GLY A 170 -5.94 17.82 -7.72
N LYS A 171 -6.48 19.03 -7.71
CA LYS A 171 -6.85 19.76 -8.93
C LYS A 171 -5.63 20.09 -9.77
N GLU A 172 -4.53 20.42 -9.09
CA GLU A 172 -3.23 20.68 -9.69
C GLU A 172 -2.19 19.62 -9.24
N PRO A 173 -1.14 19.39 -10.04
CA PRO A 173 0.01 18.60 -9.63
C PRO A 173 0.69 19.20 -8.38
N ASN A 174 1.38 18.36 -7.59
CA ASN A 174 2.11 18.77 -6.39
C ASN A 174 3.50 18.13 -6.28
N PHE A 175 4.21 18.00 -7.39
CA PHE A 175 5.52 17.37 -7.47
C PHE A 175 6.68 18.38 -7.52
N ASP A 176 6.39 19.67 -7.66
CA ASP A 176 7.41 20.72 -7.71
C ASP A 176 8.06 20.96 -6.33
N ALA A 177 9.21 21.63 -6.34
CA ALA A 177 9.99 21.90 -5.12
C ALA A 177 9.16 22.60 -4.03
N GLN A 178 8.33 23.58 -4.40
CA GLN A 178 7.52 24.31 -3.43
C GLN A 178 6.47 23.42 -2.76
N ALA A 179 5.84 22.52 -3.52
CA ALA A 179 4.88 21.56 -2.99
C ALA A 179 5.55 20.54 -2.06
N VAL A 180 6.74 20.05 -2.44
CA VAL A 180 7.56 19.15 -1.62
C VAL A 180 7.98 19.83 -0.31
N ASP A 181 8.50 21.03 -0.36
CA ASP A 181 8.91 21.80 0.83
C ASP A 181 7.73 22.10 1.76
N LYS A 182 6.58 22.41 1.19
CA LYS A 182 5.34 22.61 1.95
C LYS A 182 4.91 21.33 2.68
N ALA A 183 4.94 20.20 2.00
CA ALA A 183 4.59 18.92 2.59
C ALA A 183 5.57 18.52 3.71
N GLY A 184 6.87 18.64 3.47
CA GLY A 184 7.91 18.39 4.47
C GLY A 184 7.75 19.29 5.70
N SER A 185 7.47 20.58 5.48
CA SER A 185 7.24 21.56 6.57
C SER A 185 6.00 21.19 7.40
N LEU A 186 4.93 20.66 6.80
CA LEU A 186 3.75 20.20 7.52
C LEU A 186 4.08 18.98 8.40
N MET A 187 4.87 18.04 7.88
CA MET A 187 5.31 16.88 8.66
C MET A 187 6.16 17.31 9.86
N VAL A 188 7.15 18.18 9.65
CA VAL A 188 8.00 18.71 10.75
C VAL A 188 7.17 19.43 11.82
N LYS A 189 6.18 20.25 11.41
CA LYS A 189 5.27 20.92 12.35
C LYS A 189 4.43 19.92 13.17
N ALA A 190 4.16 18.75 12.61
CA ALA A 190 3.46 17.67 13.31
C ALA A 190 4.40 16.78 14.16
N GLY A 191 5.69 17.13 14.26
CA GLY A 191 6.69 16.34 14.98
C GLY A 191 7.15 15.07 14.26
N LEU A 192 6.93 14.99 12.95
CA LEU A 192 7.26 13.83 12.12
C LEU A 192 8.50 14.08 11.26
N SER A 193 9.19 12.99 10.90
CA SER A 193 10.28 13.06 9.90
C SER A 193 9.68 13.43 8.54
N PRO A 194 10.28 14.35 7.76
CA PRO A 194 9.76 14.81 6.46
C PRO A 194 9.99 13.78 5.35
N ARG A 195 9.49 12.58 5.51
CA ARG A 195 9.57 11.50 4.51
C ARG A 195 8.41 11.62 3.51
N LEU A 196 8.76 11.76 2.23
CA LEU A 196 7.83 11.97 1.12
C LEU A 196 8.11 10.99 -0.02
#